data_f5d6553e866550be4e9cd3fbbc21e647
#
_entry.id   f5d6553e866550be4e9cd3fbbc21e647
#
_cell.length_a   1.000
_cell.length_b   1.000
_cell.length_c   1.000
_cell.angle_alpha   90.00
_cell.angle_beta   90.00
_cell.angle_gamma   90.00
#
_symmetry.space_group_name_H-M   'P 1'
#
loop_
_entity.id
_entity.type
_entity.pdbx_description
1 polymer ?
#
loop_
_entity_poly.entity_id
_entity_poly.type
_entity_poly.pdbx_seq_one_letter_code
_entity_poly.pdbx_strand_id
1 'polypeptide(L)'
;MLRETGLRISGTHTGWEELTPDRITGTILYHKIIGNKNIIIPWADLSDRLKLGQFVALVNQAQPLLAQHGITLSYHNHKDEFLPNKLGQIPHEVLQRCTNIKFEIDTFWAYAAGQDPIALLERLGDRVSVIHLKDGLAGGQGKALGEGTAPVAAVREYAIAHGLEMVVESETLNPTGIKEVERCIKYLRSLEA
;
A
#
# COMPACT_ATOMS: atom_id res chain seq x y z
N MET A 1 4.55 -23.43 9.92
CA MET A 1 3.35 -22.94 9.20
C MET A 1 3.69 -22.34 7.83
N LEU A 2 4.37 -21.17 7.67
CA LEU A 2 4.67 -20.62 6.32
C LEU A 2 5.46 -21.62 5.43
N ARG A 3 6.47 -22.31 5.99
CA ARG A 3 7.24 -23.29 5.22
C ARG A 3 6.42 -24.51 4.77
N GLU A 4 5.42 -24.90 5.53
CA GLU A 4 4.55 -26.06 5.26
C GLU A 4 3.49 -25.73 4.20
N THR A 5 3.09 -24.46 4.10
CA THR A 5 2.07 -23.99 3.15
C THR A 5 2.66 -23.43 1.86
N GLY A 6 3.99 -23.25 1.79
CA GLY A 6 4.65 -22.59 0.67
C GLY A 6 4.36 -21.08 0.54
N LEU A 7 3.68 -20.50 1.52
CA LEU A 7 3.38 -19.08 1.55
C LEU A 7 4.62 -18.25 1.91
N ARG A 8 4.72 -17.05 1.37
CA ARG A 8 5.72 -16.04 1.70
C ARG A 8 5.05 -14.76 2.19
N ILE A 9 5.78 -13.98 2.95
CA ILE A 9 5.32 -12.66 3.40
C ILE A 9 5.77 -11.64 2.34
N SER A 10 4.83 -10.94 1.72
CA SER A 10 5.07 -9.82 0.81
C SER A 10 5.36 -8.53 1.56
N GLY A 11 4.69 -8.33 2.70
CA GLY A 11 4.82 -7.20 3.59
C GLY A 11 3.94 -7.38 4.82
N THR A 12 4.06 -6.46 5.76
CA THR A 12 3.18 -6.38 6.93
C THR A 12 2.72 -4.97 7.14
N HIS A 13 1.43 -4.78 7.35
CA HIS A 13 0.91 -3.54 7.90
C HIS A 13 1.35 -3.40 9.37
N THR A 14 2.08 -2.34 9.64
CA THR A 14 2.67 -2.06 10.96
C THR A 14 2.41 -0.60 11.31
N GLY A 15 1.83 -0.33 12.46
CA GLY A 15 1.57 1.04 12.91
C GLY A 15 2.85 1.86 12.99
N TRP A 16 2.77 3.14 12.68
CA TRP A 16 3.92 4.05 12.72
C TRP A 16 4.51 4.18 14.15
N GLU A 17 3.72 3.91 15.17
CA GLU A 17 4.15 3.91 16.58
C GLU A 17 5.27 2.89 16.84
N GLU A 18 5.30 1.82 16.07
CA GLU A 18 6.33 0.77 16.18
C GLU A 18 7.67 1.19 15.57
N LEU A 19 7.73 2.37 14.95
CA LEU A 19 8.95 2.93 14.34
C LEU A 19 9.62 3.99 15.23
N THR A 20 9.04 4.29 16.38
CA THR A 20 9.63 5.24 17.35
C THR A 20 10.95 4.74 17.92
N PRO A 21 11.86 5.64 18.37
CA PRO A 21 13.19 5.25 18.84
C PRO A 21 13.22 4.19 19.95
N ASP A 22 12.21 4.17 20.79
CA ASP A 22 12.04 3.21 21.89
C ASP A 22 11.54 1.82 21.42
N ARG A 23 10.89 1.72 20.24
CA ARG A 23 10.28 0.48 19.73
C ARG A 23 10.99 -0.13 18.52
N ILE A 24 11.63 0.66 17.69
CA ILE A 24 12.15 0.24 16.39
C ILE A 24 13.10 -0.97 16.47
N THR A 25 13.87 -1.10 17.54
CA THR A 25 14.76 -2.25 17.73
C THR A 25 13.99 -3.56 17.86
N GLY A 26 12.91 -3.56 18.66
CA GLY A 26 12.01 -4.71 18.79
C GLY A 26 11.30 -5.04 17.48
N THR A 27 10.86 -4.02 16.76
CA THR A 27 10.22 -4.14 15.45
C THR A 27 11.16 -4.80 14.43
N ILE A 28 12.41 -4.35 14.33
CA ILE A 28 13.43 -4.96 13.48
C ILE A 28 13.60 -6.44 13.81
N LEU A 29 13.75 -6.75 15.11
CA LEU A 29 13.95 -8.14 15.55
C LEU A 29 12.74 -9.02 15.18
N TYR A 30 11.53 -8.55 15.43
CA TYR A 30 10.30 -9.27 15.06
C TYR A 30 10.25 -9.57 13.55
N HIS A 31 10.48 -8.56 12.71
CA HIS A 31 10.43 -8.73 11.26
C HIS A 31 11.53 -9.65 10.72
N LYS A 32 12.71 -9.64 11.33
CA LYS A 32 13.77 -10.63 11.02
C LYS A 32 13.34 -12.06 11.37
N ILE A 33 12.69 -12.27 12.52
CA ILE A 33 12.23 -13.60 12.96
C ILE A 33 11.18 -14.16 12.00
N ILE A 34 10.22 -13.34 11.57
CA ILE A 34 9.18 -13.79 10.64
C ILE A 34 9.63 -13.80 9.17
N GLY A 35 10.82 -13.29 8.86
CA GLY A 35 11.36 -13.22 7.50
C GLY A 35 10.72 -12.13 6.63
N ASN A 36 10.05 -11.14 7.23
CA ASN A 36 9.48 -10.02 6.49
C ASN A 36 10.57 -9.00 6.08
N LYS A 37 10.50 -8.55 4.84
CA LYS A 37 11.44 -7.55 4.28
C LYS A 37 10.77 -6.23 3.88
N ASN A 38 9.47 -6.09 4.11
CA ASN A 38 8.74 -4.87 3.77
C ASN A 38 7.76 -4.52 4.90
N ILE A 39 8.08 -3.47 5.65
CA ILE A 39 7.19 -2.87 6.63
C ILE A 39 6.39 -1.79 5.92
N ILE A 40 5.07 -1.87 6.00
CA ILE A 40 4.16 -0.94 5.36
C ILE A 40 3.37 -0.23 6.44
N ILE A 41 3.46 1.09 6.48
CA ILE A 41 2.61 1.89 7.38
C ILE A 41 1.24 2.00 6.73
N PRO A 42 0.16 1.43 7.35
CA PRO A 42 -1.15 1.37 6.71
C PRO A 42 -1.88 2.70 6.74
N TRP A 43 -1.56 3.55 7.69
CA TRP A 43 -2.23 4.84 7.89
C TRP A 43 -1.46 5.73 8.88
N ALA A 44 -1.56 7.04 8.67
CA ALA A 44 -1.13 8.06 9.62
C ALA A 44 -2.03 9.29 9.50
N ASP A 45 -2.20 10.04 10.59
CA ASP A 45 -2.91 11.31 10.52
C ASP A 45 -2.00 12.39 9.87
N LEU A 46 -2.24 12.66 8.60
CA LEU A 46 -1.51 13.64 7.79
C LEU A 46 -2.34 14.92 7.52
N SER A 47 -3.39 15.14 8.31
CA SER A 47 -4.42 16.15 8.06
C SER A 47 -3.94 17.60 8.20
N ASP A 48 -2.81 17.84 8.88
CA ASP A 48 -2.23 19.16 9.02
C ASP A 48 -0.70 19.15 8.91
N ARG A 49 -0.11 20.35 8.81
CA ARG A 49 1.33 20.52 8.58
C ARG A 49 2.18 19.95 9.71
N LEU A 50 1.73 20.08 10.96
CA LEU A 50 2.51 19.62 12.11
C LEU A 50 2.61 18.09 12.12
N LYS A 51 1.47 17.43 12.00
CA LYS A 51 1.39 15.96 11.97
C LYS A 51 2.13 15.37 10.78
N LEU A 52 1.92 15.94 9.57
CA LEU A 52 2.65 15.54 8.37
C LEU A 52 4.16 15.74 8.54
N GLY A 53 4.60 16.88 9.10
CA GLY A 53 6.01 17.14 9.36
C GLY A 53 6.62 16.19 10.39
N GLN A 54 5.91 15.86 11.45
CA GLN A 54 6.33 14.88 12.48
C GLN A 54 6.44 13.48 11.85
N PHE A 55 5.49 13.08 11.02
CA PHE A 55 5.52 11.82 10.33
C PHE A 55 6.71 11.72 9.36
N VAL A 56 6.96 12.74 8.55
CA VAL A 56 8.14 12.83 7.67
C VAL A 56 9.44 12.69 8.47
N ALA A 57 9.54 13.38 9.61
CA ALA A 57 10.72 13.27 10.47
C ALA A 57 10.91 11.85 11.01
N LEU A 58 9.83 11.22 11.47
CA LEU A 58 9.86 9.84 11.99
C LEU A 58 10.35 8.84 10.92
N VAL A 59 9.73 8.86 9.74
CA VAL A 59 10.09 7.90 8.69
C VAL A 59 11.50 8.12 8.16
N ASN A 60 11.98 9.37 8.11
CA ASN A 60 13.37 9.68 7.72
C ASN A 60 14.40 9.22 8.77
N GLN A 61 14.01 9.11 10.04
CA GLN A 61 14.85 8.51 11.09
C GLN A 61 14.80 6.97 11.05
N ALA A 62 13.62 6.39 10.86
CA ALA A 62 13.40 4.96 10.89
C ALA A 62 13.96 4.24 9.64
N GLN A 63 13.77 4.82 8.45
CA GLN A 63 14.13 4.18 7.19
C GLN A 63 15.59 3.73 7.11
N PRO A 64 16.62 4.55 7.42
CA PRO A 64 18.02 4.10 7.34
C PRO A 64 18.35 3.00 8.35
N LEU A 65 17.68 2.97 9.50
CA LEU A 65 17.85 1.91 10.49
C LEU A 65 17.28 0.58 9.96
N LEU A 66 16.10 0.59 9.39
CA LEU A 66 15.49 -0.58 8.76
C LEU A 66 16.32 -1.09 7.58
N ALA A 67 16.82 -0.19 6.74
CA ALA A 67 17.62 -0.50 5.56
C ALA A 67 18.91 -1.24 5.91
N GLN A 68 19.57 -0.92 7.03
CA GLN A 68 20.74 -1.66 7.53
C GLN A 68 20.46 -3.14 7.80
N HIS A 69 19.19 -3.50 7.99
CA HIS A 69 18.73 -4.87 8.21
C HIS A 69 18.05 -5.48 6.98
N GLY A 70 18.14 -4.82 5.82
CA GLY A 70 17.51 -5.28 4.58
C GLY A 70 15.98 -5.22 4.62
N ILE A 71 15.42 -4.33 5.44
CA ILE A 71 13.98 -4.11 5.56
C ILE A 71 13.62 -2.80 4.86
N THR A 72 12.73 -2.87 3.90
CA THR A 72 12.13 -1.71 3.22
C THR A 72 11.05 -1.10 4.09
N LEU A 73 10.95 0.23 4.10
CA LEU A 73 9.83 0.96 4.68
C LEU A 73 8.95 1.51 3.57
N SER A 74 7.67 1.22 3.64
CA SER A 74 6.65 1.64 2.68
C SER A 74 5.48 2.33 3.38
N TYR A 75 4.71 3.09 2.63
CA TYR A 75 3.46 3.71 3.07
C TYR A 75 2.31 3.26 2.16
N HIS A 76 1.18 2.89 2.76
CA HIS A 76 -0.05 2.55 2.07
C HIS A 76 -0.96 3.78 2.00
N ASN A 77 -1.50 4.07 0.83
CA ASN A 77 -2.41 5.20 0.64
C ASN A 77 -3.88 4.78 0.71
N HIS A 78 -4.68 5.70 1.23
CA HIS A 78 -6.11 5.79 0.98
C HIS A 78 -6.40 6.98 0.06
N LYS A 79 -7.67 7.40 0.02
CA LYS A 79 -8.12 8.53 -0.80
C LYS A 79 -7.55 9.86 -0.32
N ASP A 80 -7.52 10.06 1.00
CA ASP A 80 -7.24 11.36 1.61
C ASP A 80 -5.80 11.84 1.39
N GLU A 81 -4.85 10.93 1.19
CA GLU A 81 -3.46 11.29 0.90
C GLU A 81 -3.27 12.00 -0.45
N PHE A 82 -4.22 11.84 -1.36
CA PHE A 82 -4.23 12.51 -2.66
C PHE A 82 -5.04 13.80 -2.68
N LEU A 83 -5.69 14.16 -1.57
CA LEU A 83 -6.48 15.36 -1.43
C LEU A 83 -5.74 16.43 -0.62
N PRO A 84 -6.01 17.74 -0.86
CA PRO A 84 -5.40 18.78 -0.07
C PRO A 84 -5.78 18.66 1.41
N ASN A 85 -4.78 18.67 2.28
CA ASN A 85 -4.99 18.78 3.72
C ASN A 85 -5.45 20.21 4.09
N LYS A 86 -5.65 20.49 5.39
CA LYS A 86 -6.14 21.78 5.91
C LYS A 86 -5.32 23.01 5.45
N LEU A 87 -4.11 22.81 4.95
CA LEU A 87 -3.21 23.88 4.46
C LEU A 87 -2.94 23.79 2.96
N GLY A 88 -3.73 23.01 2.22
CA GLY A 88 -3.60 22.87 0.79
C GLY A 88 -2.43 22.00 0.35
N GLN A 89 -1.76 21.28 1.25
CA GLN A 89 -0.70 20.33 0.89
C GLN A 89 -1.34 18.98 0.54
N ILE A 90 -0.85 18.32 -0.50
CA ILE A 90 -1.21 16.95 -0.83
C ILE A 90 -0.22 16.00 -0.13
N PRO A 91 -0.66 15.26 0.91
CA PRO A 91 0.24 14.45 1.74
C PRO A 91 1.10 13.48 0.93
N HIS A 92 0.51 12.79 -0.04
CA HIS A 92 1.24 11.83 -0.88
C HIS A 92 2.40 12.49 -1.63
N GLU A 93 2.22 13.70 -2.18
CA GLU A 93 3.29 14.44 -2.83
C GLU A 93 4.38 14.89 -1.86
N VAL A 94 4.00 15.27 -0.63
CA VAL A 94 4.96 15.62 0.42
C VAL A 94 5.82 14.42 0.78
N LEU A 95 5.21 13.24 0.96
CA LEU A 95 5.93 12.00 1.21
C LEU A 95 6.89 11.65 0.06
N GLN A 96 6.46 11.82 -1.19
CA GLN A 96 7.33 11.61 -2.36
C GLN A 96 8.56 12.50 -2.35
N ARG A 97 8.40 13.78 -2.03
CA ARG A 97 9.49 14.78 -2.10
C ARG A 97 10.40 14.78 -0.89
N CYS A 98 9.85 14.51 0.29
CA CYS A 98 10.54 14.72 1.56
C CYS A 98 11.04 13.44 2.23
N THR A 99 10.80 12.27 1.62
CA THR A 99 11.23 10.97 2.13
C THR A 99 11.76 10.09 1.01
N ASN A 100 12.48 9.02 1.38
CA ASN A 100 12.89 7.96 0.47
C ASN A 100 12.14 6.63 0.71
N ILE A 101 11.03 6.65 1.45
CA ILE A 101 10.20 5.46 1.64
C ILE A 101 9.60 4.99 0.30
N LYS A 102 9.29 3.71 0.22
CA LYS A 102 8.51 3.16 -0.89
C LYS A 102 7.01 3.30 -0.64
N PHE A 103 6.23 2.85 -1.59
CA PHE A 103 4.77 2.93 -1.52
C PHE A 103 4.16 1.57 -1.83
N GLU A 104 3.23 1.15 -0.99
CA GLU A 104 2.21 0.19 -1.36
C GLU A 104 1.05 0.98 -1.92
N ILE A 105 0.87 0.91 -3.24
CA ILE A 105 -0.17 1.72 -3.91
C ILE A 105 -1.49 0.95 -3.94
N ASP A 106 -2.48 1.46 -3.18
CA ASP A 106 -3.87 1.09 -3.40
C ASP A 106 -4.41 1.88 -4.60
N THR A 107 -4.54 1.17 -5.71
CA THR A 107 -4.92 1.75 -6.99
C THR A 107 -6.39 2.16 -7.05
N PHE A 108 -7.26 1.49 -6.27
CA PHE A 108 -8.65 1.91 -6.16
C PHE A 108 -8.79 3.23 -5.38
N TRP A 109 -8.09 3.39 -4.24
CA TRP A 109 -8.16 4.64 -3.50
C TRP A 109 -7.54 5.80 -4.28
N ALA A 110 -6.49 5.56 -5.05
CA ALA A 110 -5.96 6.55 -5.98
C ALA A 110 -7.00 6.94 -7.04
N TYR A 111 -7.67 5.96 -7.67
CA TYR A 111 -8.76 6.18 -8.62
C TYR A 111 -9.93 6.95 -7.98
N ALA A 112 -10.37 6.56 -6.78
CA ALA A 112 -11.44 7.24 -6.05
C ALA A 112 -11.10 8.69 -5.67
N ALA A 113 -9.82 9.03 -5.59
CA ALA A 113 -9.31 10.39 -5.40
C ALA A 113 -9.17 11.17 -6.72
N GLY A 114 -9.55 10.58 -7.85
CA GLY A 114 -9.45 11.20 -9.17
C GLY A 114 -8.05 11.13 -9.80
N GLN A 115 -7.15 10.29 -9.27
CA GLN A 115 -5.86 10.02 -9.90
C GLN A 115 -6.03 8.99 -11.02
N ASP A 116 -5.18 9.06 -12.04
CA ASP A 116 -4.97 7.93 -12.96
C ASP A 116 -3.97 6.96 -12.32
N PRO A 117 -4.39 5.71 -11.99
CA PRO A 117 -3.52 4.74 -11.32
C PRO A 117 -2.29 4.37 -12.15
N ILE A 118 -2.40 4.25 -13.47
CA ILE A 118 -1.27 3.91 -14.33
C ILE A 118 -0.25 5.03 -14.36
N ALA A 119 -0.69 6.27 -14.60
CA ALA A 119 0.18 7.44 -14.56
C ALA A 119 0.85 7.62 -13.18
N LEU A 120 0.15 7.27 -12.09
CA LEU A 120 0.73 7.28 -10.74
C LEU A 120 1.84 6.24 -10.60
N LEU A 121 1.60 4.99 -11.04
CA LEU A 121 2.58 3.91 -10.98
C LEU A 121 3.82 4.23 -11.82
N GLU A 122 3.63 4.75 -13.04
CA GLU A 122 4.72 5.21 -13.92
C GLU A 122 5.58 6.30 -13.26
N ARG A 123 4.93 7.30 -12.67
CA ARG A 123 5.63 8.42 -11.99
C ARG A 123 6.42 7.95 -10.77
N LEU A 124 5.92 6.97 -10.03
CA LEU A 124 6.59 6.42 -8.85
C LEU A 124 7.72 5.47 -9.21
N GLY A 125 7.59 4.72 -10.31
CA GLY A 125 8.60 3.80 -10.80
C GLY A 125 9.04 2.80 -9.73
N ASP A 126 10.34 2.72 -9.49
CA ASP A 126 10.97 1.80 -8.53
C ASP A 126 10.64 2.12 -7.05
N ARG A 127 9.93 3.20 -6.79
CA ARG A 127 9.37 3.48 -5.45
C ARG A 127 8.08 2.72 -5.15
N VAL A 128 7.47 2.03 -6.11
CA VAL A 128 6.37 1.11 -5.84
C VAL A 128 6.94 -0.18 -5.26
N SER A 129 6.51 -0.57 -4.07
CA SER A 129 6.93 -1.83 -3.42
C SER A 129 5.94 -2.96 -3.64
N VAL A 130 4.66 -2.66 -3.58
CA VAL A 130 3.53 -3.58 -3.72
C VAL A 130 2.34 -2.79 -4.26
N ILE A 131 1.43 -3.45 -4.95
CA ILE A 131 0.16 -2.90 -5.38
C ILE A 131 -0.96 -3.60 -4.60
N HIS A 132 -1.83 -2.82 -3.94
CA HIS A 132 -3.15 -3.31 -3.57
C HIS A 132 -4.06 -3.25 -4.78
N LEU A 133 -4.39 -4.45 -5.28
CA LEU A 133 -5.34 -4.64 -6.37
C LEU A 133 -6.73 -4.71 -5.77
N LYS A 134 -7.47 -3.62 -5.92
CA LYS A 134 -8.77 -3.39 -5.30
C LYS A 134 -9.71 -2.76 -6.31
N ASP A 135 -10.99 -2.98 -6.19
CA ASP A 135 -12.03 -2.43 -7.06
C ASP A 135 -13.12 -1.71 -6.28
N GLY A 136 -13.82 -0.85 -6.95
CA GLY A 136 -14.93 -0.11 -6.41
C GLY A 136 -15.43 0.97 -7.35
N LEU A 137 -16.37 1.76 -6.86
CA LEU A 137 -16.95 2.88 -7.59
C LEU A 137 -16.17 4.17 -7.34
N ALA A 138 -16.18 5.10 -8.29
CA ALA A 138 -15.48 6.39 -8.18
C ALA A 138 -15.84 7.20 -6.92
N GLY A 139 -17.01 6.95 -6.32
CA GLY A 139 -17.42 7.54 -5.04
C GLY A 139 -16.70 6.99 -3.80
N GLY A 140 -15.86 5.95 -3.93
CA GLY A 140 -15.13 5.34 -2.82
C GLY A 140 -15.82 4.11 -2.21
N GLN A 141 -16.90 3.61 -2.81
CA GLN A 141 -17.53 2.36 -2.37
C GLN A 141 -16.78 1.16 -2.93
N GLY A 142 -16.16 0.36 -2.06
CA GLY A 142 -15.47 -0.88 -2.45
C GLY A 142 -16.40 -1.93 -3.08
N LYS A 143 -15.84 -2.77 -3.95
CA LYS A 143 -16.48 -3.90 -4.64
C LYS A 143 -15.48 -5.04 -4.79
N ALA A 144 -15.99 -6.25 -5.04
CA ALA A 144 -15.11 -7.32 -5.50
C ALA A 144 -14.50 -6.97 -6.87
N LEU A 145 -13.32 -7.50 -7.16
CA LEU A 145 -12.65 -7.25 -8.44
C LEU A 145 -13.56 -7.59 -9.62
N GLY A 146 -13.67 -6.69 -10.58
CA GLY A 146 -14.53 -6.78 -11.75
C GLY A 146 -15.98 -6.36 -11.53
N GLU A 147 -16.37 -5.96 -10.33
CA GLU A 147 -17.72 -5.47 -10.00
C GLU A 147 -17.79 -3.94 -9.82
N GLY A 148 -16.64 -3.26 -9.86
CA GLY A 148 -16.50 -1.82 -9.77
C GLY A 148 -16.22 -1.15 -11.10
N THR A 149 -15.63 0.04 -11.03
CA THR A 149 -15.25 0.85 -12.19
C THR A 149 -13.78 1.24 -12.19
N ALA A 150 -13.00 0.79 -11.20
CA ALA A 150 -11.56 1.02 -11.18
C ALA A 150 -10.87 0.22 -12.31
N PRO A 151 -9.75 0.70 -12.86
CA PRO A 151 -9.09 0.08 -14.02
C PRO A 151 -8.26 -1.16 -13.63
N VAL A 152 -8.89 -2.14 -12.94
CA VAL A 152 -8.22 -3.32 -12.36
C VAL A 152 -7.45 -4.13 -13.42
N ALA A 153 -8.03 -4.36 -14.59
CA ALA A 153 -7.38 -5.11 -15.66
C ALA A 153 -6.10 -4.42 -16.14
N ALA A 154 -6.16 -3.11 -16.41
CA ALA A 154 -4.99 -2.33 -16.84
C ALA A 154 -3.90 -2.28 -15.75
N VAL A 155 -4.28 -2.12 -14.48
CA VAL A 155 -3.33 -2.17 -13.36
C VAL A 155 -2.65 -3.53 -13.27
N ARG A 156 -3.41 -4.62 -13.42
CA ARG A 156 -2.85 -5.99 -13.44
C ARG A 156 -1.86 -6.19 -14.58
N GLU A 157 -2.21 -5.77 -15.79
CA GLU A 157 -1.31 -5.84 -16.95
C GLU A 157 -0.02 -5.05 -16.72
N TYR A 158 -0.14 -3.83 -16.24
CA TYR A 158 1.01 -2.99 -15.88
C TYR A 158 1.89 -3.68 -14.84
N ALA A 159 1.31 -4.20 -13.77
CA ALA A 159 2.04 -4.87 -12.70
C ALA A 159 2.81 -6.10 -13.21
N ILE A 160 2.18 -6.92 -14.05
CA ILE A 160 2.82 -8.09 -14.66
C ILE A 160 4.00 -7.67 -15.56
N ALA A 161 3.78 -6.67 -16.42
CA ALA A 161 4.81 -6.17 -17.34
C ALA A 161 6.05 -5.61 -16.60
N HIS A 162 5.86 -5.07 -15.39
CA HIS A 162 6.93 -4.47 -14.59
C HIS A 162 7.41 -5.35 -13.42
N GLY A 163 6.90 -6.59 -13.29
CA GLY A 163 7.28 -7.52 -12.23
C GLY A 163 6.91 -7.05 -10.82
N LEU A 164 5.84 -6.26 -10.68
CA LEU A 164 5.36 -5.75 -9.40
C LEU A 164 4.47 -6.78 -8.71
N GLU A 165 4.63 -6.90 -7.39
CA GLU A 165 3.76 -7.73 -6.56
C GLU A 165 2.39 -7.09 -6.41
N MET A 166 1.35 -7.94 -6.49
CA MET A 166 -0.03 -7.53 -6.25
C MET A 166 -0.63 -8.31 -5.08
N VAL A 167 -1.34 -7.61 -4.22
CA VAL A 167 -2.16 -8.18 -3.14
C VAL A 167 -3.60 -7.79 -3.39
N VAL A 168 -4.49 -8.77 -3.46
CA VAL A 168 -5.94 -8.51 -3.57
C VAL A 168 -6.45 -8.04 -2.22
N GLU A 169 -7.06 -6.87 -2.19
CA GLU A 169 -7.73 -6.35 -1.01
C GLU A 169 -9.25 -6.35 -1.18
N SER A 170 -9.94 -6.93 -0.20
CA SER A 170 -11.39 -7.04 -0.15
C SER A 170 -11.90 -6.50 1.19
N GLU A 171 -12.68 -5.44 1.16
CA GLU A 171 -13.17 -4.74 2.36
C GLU A 171 -14.68 -4.85 2.59
N THR A 172 -15.47 -5.13 1.54
CA THR A 172 -16.93 -5.14 1.67
C THR A 172 -17.46 -6.40 2.35
N LEU A 173 -16.67 -7.49 2.31
CA LEU A 173 -16.96 -8.78 2.93
C LEU A 173 -18.36 -9.33 2.55
N ASN A 174 -18.79 -9.11 1.32
CA ASN A 174 -20.13 -9.37 0.84
C ASN A 174 -20.26 -10.70 0.05
N PRO A 175 -21.06 -11.67 0.44
CA PRO A 175 -21.77 -11.81 1.74
C PRO A 175 -20.82 -12.20 2.88
N THR A 176 -19.61 -12.65 2.58
CA THR A 176 -18.51 -12.92 3.51
C THR A 176 -17.18 -12.67 2.80
N GLY A 177 -16.08 -12.44 3.54
CA GLY A 177 -14.75 -12.21 2.95
C GLY A 177 -14.31 -13.35 2.01
N ILE A 178 -14.53 -14.61 2.39
CA ILE A 178 -14.20 -15.77 1.54
C ILE A 178 -14.98 -15.73 0.23
N LYS A 179 -16.28 -15.43 0.27
CA LYS A 179 -17.12 -15.36 -0.92
C LYS A 179 -16.75 -14.20 -1.84
N GLU A 180 -16.35 -13.10 -1.26
CA GLU A 180 -15.86 -11.95 -2.03
C GLU A 180 -14.52 -12.28 -2.72
N VAL A 181 -13.57 -12.87 -2.00
CA VAL A 181 -12.28 -13.28 -2.58
C VAL A 181 -12.46 -14.40 -3.63
N GLU A 182 -13.44 -15.30 -3.48
CA GLU A 182 -13.78 -16.26 -4.54
C GLU A 182 -14.23 -15.56 -5.85
N ARG A 183 -14.95 -14.45 -5.77
CA ARG A 183 -15.30 -13.65 -6.95
C ARG A 183 -14.10 -12.93 -7.53
N CYS A 184 -13.28 -12.35 -6.67
CA CYS A 184 -12.03 -11.70 -7.10
C CYS A 184 -11.14 -12.65 -7.90
N ILE A 185 -10.89 -13.87 -7.40
CA ILE A 185 -10.03 -14.83 -8.10
C ILE A 185 -10.65 -15.34 -9.41
N LYS A 186 -11.99 -15.50 -9.46
CA LYS A 186 -12.70 -15.84 -10.71
C LYS A 186 -12.51 -14.77 -11.77
N TYR A 187 -12.66 -13.49 -11.38
CA TYR A 187 -12.41 -12.38 -12.28
C TYR A 187 -10.97 -12.37 -12.79
N LEU A 188 -9.99 -12.48 -11.91
CA LEU A 188 -8.57 -12.49 -12.32
C LEU A 188 -8.26 -13.63 -13.30
N ARG A 189 -8.81 -14.83 -13.08
CA ARG A 189 -8.66 -15.98 -13.99
C ARG A 189 -9.33 -15.74 -15.35
N SER A 190 -10.44 -14.99 -15.40
CA SER A 190 -11.09 -14.65 -16.66
C SER A 190 -10.27 -13.68 -17.53
N LEU A 191 -9.29 -12.98 -16.94
CA LEU A 191 -8.36 -12.12 -17.67
C LEU A 191 -7.15 -12.90 -18.27
N GLU A 192 -7.03 -14.20 -17.97
CA GLU A 192 -5.96 -15.08 -18.47
C GLU A 192 -6.41 -15.91 -19.68
N ALA A 193 -7.71 -15.90 -19.99
CA ALA A 193 -8.33 -16.64 -21.10
C ALA A 193 -8.34 -15.80 -22.37
#